data_df659b2ba1443e6311147ba55f0d6cd9
#
_entry.id   df659b2ba1443e6311147ba55f0d6cd9
#
_cell.length_a   1.000
_cell.length_b   1.000
_cell.length_c   1.000
_cell.angle_alpha   90.00
_cell.angle_beta   90.00
_cell.angle_gamma   90.00
#
_symmetry.space_group_name_H-M   'P 1'
#
loop_
_entity.id
_entity.type
_entity.pdbx_description
1 polymer ?
#
loop_
_entity_poly.entity_id
_entity_poly.type
_entity_poly.pdbx_seq_one_letter_code
_entity_poly.pdbx_strand_id
1 'polypeptide(L)'
;MTYISRRLALLATVAIAGFAVTAAMADGLPPLKQKATYKVGFAQTEMNNPWRLAQTASMKDEAAKLGWQLVYTDAAGSAAKQVADVNSMIAQGVDAIFLSPREEKPLIPAVMAAKKAGIPLFLIDRGVDPSLAKAGVDYVTFIGSDFILEGKMAGEWLVKATGGKAIILEIEGSTGSSPANDRKTGFDGVIAQHPDMKIVASQTGNFNRDEGRKTAEALLQAHPEATVIYAHNDEMAIGAISAIEAAGKKPGKDILIVSIDGEKDGLQAIIDGKMGATVECNPRFGPAAFDAAIKYSKGEKIPPVMTNKDNFYDISNAAASIAGSY
;
A
#
# COMPACT_ATOMS: atom_id res chain seq x y z
N MET A 1 -94.41 -1.26 -29.55
CA MET A 1 -93.77 -0.34 -28.53
C MET A 1 -92.70 -1.10 -27.81
N THR A 2 -91.47 -0.94 -28.22
CA THR A 2 -90.32 -1.70 -27.70
C THR A 2 -89.19 -0.72 -27.38
N TYR A 3 -88.92 -0.60 -26.11
CA TYR A 3 -87.77 0.22 -25.59
C TYR A 3 -86.48 -0.54 -25.67
N ILE A 4 -85.49 -0.01 -26.40
CA ILE A 4 -84.16 -0.51 -26.46
C ILE A 4 -83.28 0.31 -25.49
N SER A 5 -82.84 -0.30 -24.42
CA SER A 5 -81.86 0.30 -23.46
C SER A 5 -80.42 0.08 -23.95
N ARG A 6 -79.76 1.18 -24.27
CA ARG A 6 -78.29 1.19 -24.57
C ARG A 6 -77.53 1.19 -23.25
N ARG A 7 -76.73 0.14 -22.99
CA ARG A 7 -75.70 0.12 -21.96
C ARG A 7 -74.42 0.64 -22.56
N LEU A 8 -73.97 1.79 -22.06
CA LEU A 8 -72.57 2.28 -22.30
C LEU A 8 -71.58 1.48 -21.42
N ALA A 9 -70.63 0.80 -22.05
CA ALA A 9 -69.48 0.23 -21.40
C ALA A 9 -68.39 1.28 -21.37
N LEU A 10 -68.00 1.79 -20.17
CA LEU A 10 -66.77 2.60 -19.97
C LEU A 10 -65.58 1.66 -19.88
N LEU A 11 -64.71 1.69 -20.85
CA LEU A 11 -63.33 1.11 -20.78
C LEU A 11 -62.45 2.10 -20.07
N ALA A 12 -62.10 1.79 -18.82
CA ALA A 12 -61.06 2.53 -18.07
C ALA A 12 -59.69 2.00 -18.49
N THR A 13 -58.99 2.79 -19.27
CA THR A 13 -57.55 2.56 -19.59
C THR A 13 -56.70 3.02 -18.41
N VAL A 14 -56.15 2.07 -17.66
CA VAL A 14 -55.12 2.36 -16.63
C VAL A 14 -53.81 2.53 -17.34
N ALA A 15 -53.33 3.77 -17.48
CA ALA A 15 -52.01 4.10 -17.92
C ALA A 15 -51.02 3.84 -16.75
N ILE A 16 -50.27 2.75 -16.81
CA ILE A 16 -49.11 2.53 -15.91
C ILE A 16 -47.99 3.44 -16.39
N ALA A 17 -47.87 4.60 -15.76
CA ALA A 17 -46.68 5.44 -15.91
C ALA A 17 -45.51 4.76 -15.20
N GLY A 18 -44.68 4.05 -15.96
CA GLY A 18 -43.41 3.55 -15.50
C GLY A 18 -42.49 4.73 -15.20
N PHE A 19 -42.31 5.05 -13.92
CA PHE A 19 -41.24 5.93 -13.50
C PHE A 19 -39.91 5.18 -13.71
N ALA A 20 -39.22 5.43 -14.83
CA ALA A 20 -37.84 5.16 -14.99
C ALA A 20 -37.09 6.11 -14.03
N VAL A 21 -36.74 5.61 -12.84
CA VAL A 21 -35.78 6.28 -11.97
C VAL A 21 -34.43 6.19 -12.68
N THR A 22 -34.14 7.16 -13.53
CA THR A 22 -32.77 7.43 -13.92
C THR A 22 -32.07 7.89 -12.65
N ALA A 23 -31.30 6.97 -12.01
CA ALA A 23 -30.35 7.34 -10.99
C ALA A 23 -29.38 8.31 -11.65
N ALA A 24 -29.58 9.61 -11.43
CA ALA A 24 -28.54 10.61 -11.69
C ALA A 24 -27.33 10.13 -10.88
N MET A 25 -26.24 9.82 -11.57
CA MET A 25 -24.98 9.59 -10.92
C MET A 25 -24.65 10.87 -10.15
N ALA A 26 -24.80 10.85 -8.85
CA ALA A 26 -24.38 11.95 -8.02
C ALA A 26 -22.86 12.12 -8.23
N ASP A 27 -22.39 13.37 -8.44
CA ASP A 27 -20.98 13.73 -8.58
C ASP A 27 -20.18 13.52 -7.27
N GLY A 28 -20.48 12.47 -6.52
CA GLY A 28 -19.93 12.15 -5.21
C GLY A 28 -19.44 10.70 -5.10
N LEU A 29 -18.79 10.42 -3.98
CA LEU A 29 -18.36 9.07 -3.63
C LEU A 29 -19.59 8.14 -3.45
N PRO A 30 -19.49 6.85 -3.86
CA PRO A 30 -20.53 5.87 -3.63
C PRO A 30 -20.82 5.71 -2.13
N PRO A 31 -22.08 5.76 -1.68
CA PRO A 31 -22.41 5.56 -0.27
C PRO A 31 -22.23 4.11 0.15
N LEU A 32 -21.80 3.88 1.37
CA LEU A 32 -21.85 2.58 2.02
C LEU A 32 -23.11 2.52 2.90
N LYS A 33 -24.10 1.72 2.51
CA LYS A 33 -25.32 1.58 3.31
C LYS A 33 -25.03 0.88 4.62
N GLN A 34 -25.54 1.41 5.73
CA GLN A 34 -25.38 0.79 7.05
C GLN A 34 -26.05 -0.58 7.11
N LYS A 35 -25.28 -1.59 7.57
CA LYS A 35 -25.69 -2.99 7.75
C LYS A 35 -25.13 -3.54 9.05
N ALA A 36 -25.68 -4.65 9.53
CA ALA A 36 -25.12 -5.38 10.67
C ALA A 36 -23.77 -6.06 10.31
N THR A 37 -23.68 -6.60 9.09
CA THR A 37 -22.47 -7.24 8.55
C THR A 37 -22.32 -6.86 7.08
N TYR A 38 -21.08 -6.91 6.60
CA TYR A 38 -20.74 -6.56 5.21
C TYR A 38 -20.04 -7.72 4.51
N LYS A 39 -20.17 -7.76 3.20
CA LYS A 39 -19.32 -8.53 2.31
C LYS A 39 -18.35 -7.56 1.66
N VAL A 40 -17.06 -7.62 2.00
CA VAL A 40 -16.05 -6.68 1.51
C VAL A 40 -14.98 -7.38 0.70
N GLY A 41 -14.42 -6.69 -0.28
CA GLY A 41 -13.27 -7.14 -1.05
C GLY A 41 -11.96 -6.67 -0.44
N PHE A 42 -10.92 -7.51 -0.47
CA PHE A 42 -9.54 -7.09 -0.27
C PHE A 42 -8.67 -7.58 -1.42
N ALA A 43 -8.25 -6.66 -2.28
CA ALA A 43 -7.39 -6.93 -3.43
C ALA A 43 -5.92 -6.64 -3.06
N GLN A 44 -5.18 -7.72 -2.75
CA GLN A 44 -3.75 -7.68 -2.37
C GLN A 44 -2.87 -7.65 -3.62
N THR A 45 -1.67 -7.05 -3.52
CA THR A 45 -0.70 -7.01 -4.63
C THR A 45 0.00 -8.36 -4.82
N GLU A 46 0.46 -8.94 -3.71
CA GLU A 46 1.30 -10.15 -3.67
C GLU A 46 1.39 -10.69 -2.25
N MET A 47 1.90 -11.94 -2.10
CA MET A 47 2.06 -12.63 -0.81
C MET A 47 3.45 -13.25 -0.67
N ASN A 48 4.49 -12.51 -1.07
CA ASN A 48 5.84 -13.01 -1.25
C ASN A 48 6.84 -12.61 -0.16
N ASN A 49 6.40 -11.90 0.88
CA ASN A 49 7.25 -11.44 1.97
C ASN A 49 6.50 -11.33 3.32
N PRO A 50 7.22 -11.27 4.48
CA PRO A 50 6.61 -11.18 5.81
C PRO A 50 5.68 -9.98 5.98
N TRP A 51 6.02 -8.81 5.41
CA TRP A 51 5.20 -7.61 5.47
C TRP A 51 3.81 -7.83 4.87
N ARG A 52 3.75 -8.44 3.66
CA ARG A 52 2.48 -8.76 2.97
C ARG A 52 1.66 -9.82 3.71
N LEU A 53 2.34 -10.80 4.32
CA LEU A 53 1.69 -11.81 5.17
C LEU A 53 1.02 -11.14 6.38
N ALA A 54 1.74 -10.25 7.08
CA ALA A 54 1.23 -9.52 8.25
C ALA A 54 0.06 -8.58 7.88
N GLN A 55 0.16 -7.85 6.75
CA GLN A 55 -0.94 -7.02 6.25
C GLN A 55 -2.19 -7.86 5.97
N THR A 56 -2.03 -8.97 5.26
CA THR A 56 -3.14 -9.86 4.91
C THR A 56 -3.76 -10.50 6.14
N ALA A 57 -2.95 -10.94 7.10
CA ALA A 57 -3.44 -11.45 8.38
C ALA A 57 -4.27 -10.40 9.11
N SER A 58 -3.76 -9.17 9.25
CA SER A 58 -4.47 -8.07 9.90
C SER A 58 -5.85 -7.79 9.30
N MET A 59 -5.96 -7.80 7.95
CA MET A 59 -7.23 -7.60 7.26
C MET A 59 -8.21 -8.77 7.49
N LYS A 60 -7.71 -10.02 7.45
CA LYS A 60 -8.53 -11.23 7.68
C LYS A 60 -9.01 -11.32 9.13
N ASP A 61 -8.13 -11.03 10.08
CA ASP A 61 -8.44 -11.11 11.51
C ASP A 61 -9.50 -10.06 11.90
N GLU A 62 -9.40 -8.82 11.38
CA GLU A 62 -10.40 -7.80 11.67
C GLU A 62 -11.76 -8.12 11.02
N ALA A 63 -11.77 -8.64 9.77
CA ALA A 63 -12.99 -9.10 9.14
C ALA A 63 -13.65 -10.22 9.95
N ALA A 64 -12.89 -11.20 10.42
CA ALA A 64 -13.39 -12.30 11.24
C ALA A 64 -13.94 -11.80 12.59
N LYS A 65 -13.21 -10.90 13.27
CA LYS A 65 -13.62 -10.29 14.54
C LYS A 65 -14.96 -9.54 14.41
N LEU A 66 -15.20 -8.87 13.28
CA LEU A 66 -16.44 -8.15 13.00
C LEU A 66 -17.55 -9.05 12.43
N GLY A 67 -17.28 -10.32 12.13
CA GLY A 67 -18.20 -11.24 11.47
C GLY A 67 -18.51 -10.84 10.01
N TRP A 68 -17.62 -10.12 9.34
CA TRP A 68 -17.77 -9.72 7.95
C TRP A 68 -17.25 -10.80 7.00
N GLN A 69 -17.89 -10.94 5.85
CA GLN A 69 -17.41 -11.80 4.78
C GLN A 69 -16.31 -11.08 4.00
N LEU A 70 -15.10 -11.64 3.98
CA LEU A 70 -13.97 -11.11 3.20
C LEU A 70 -13.77 -11.90 1.91
N VAL A 71 -13.90 -11.24 0.77
CA VAL A 71 -13.49 -11.74 -0.56
C VAL A 71 -12.05 -11.30 -0.78
N TYR A 72 -11.13 -12.21 -0.59
CA TYR A 72 -9.69 -11.96 -0.71
C TYR A 72 -9.15 -12.43 -2.06
N THR A 73 -8.28 -11.63 -2.68
CA THR A 73 -7.50 -12.01 -3.86
C THR A 73 -6.04 -11.61 -3.71
N ASP A 74 -5.17 -12.38 -4.35
CA ASP A 74 -3.73 -12.13 -4.48
C ASP A 74 -3.41 -11.94 -5.96
N ALA A 75 -2.93 -10.76 -6.33
CA ALA A 75 -2.58 -10.45 -7.71
C ALA A 75 -1.25 -11.05 -8.17
N ALA A 76 -0.50 -11.68 -7.25
CA ALA A 76 0.81 -12.29 -7.53
C ALA A 76 1.77 -11.34 -8.29
N GLY A 77 1.77 -10.05 -7.92
CA GLY A 77 2.62 -9.02 -8.53
C GLY A 77 2.15 -8.50 -9.91
N SER A 78 0.96 -8.90 -10.38
CA SER A 78 0.42 -8.47 -11.68
C SER A 78 -0.64 -7.38 -11.53
N ALA A 79 -0.36 -6.15 -12.00
CA ALA A 79 -1.34 -5.07 -12.01
C ALA A 79 -2.58 -5.43 -12.86
N ALA A 80 -2.40 -6.09 -14.01
CA ALA A 80 -3.49 -6.52 -14.86
C ALA A 80 -4.41 -7.53 -14.17
N LYS A 81 -3.82 -8.50 -13.43
CA LYS A 81 -4.59 -9.44 -12.62
C LYS A 81 -5.34 -8.70 -11.50
N GLN A 82 -4.71 -7.73 -10.85
CA GLN A 82 -5.34 -6.97 -9.77
C GLN A 82 -6.56 -6.17 -10.27
N VAL A 83 -6.50 -5.59 -11.47
CA VAL A 83 -7.66 -4.96 -12.12
C VAL A 83 -8.77 -5.99 -12.36
N ALA A 84 -8.44 -7.19 -12.85
CA ALA A 84 -9.42 -8.26 -13.04
C ALA A 84 -10.02 -8.75 -11.72
N ASP A 85 -9.21 -8.84 -10.66
CA ASP A 85 -9.64 -9.22 -9.31
C ASP A 85 -10.65 -8.20 -8.76
N VAL A 86 -10.41 -6.90 -8.88
CA VAL A 86 -11.36 -5.84 -8.49
C VAL A 86 -12.65 -5.94 -9.30
N ASN A 87 -12.59 -6.15 -10.61
CA ASN A 87 -13.78 -6.36 -11.44
C ASN A 87 -14.58 -7.61 -11.01
N SER A 88 -13.90 -8.67 -10.61
CA SER A 88 -14.54 -9.87 -10.05
C SER A 88 -15.26 -9.58 -8.72
N MET A 89 -14.65 -8.78 -7.82
CA MET A 89 -15.29 -8.34 -6.57
C MET A 89 -16.54 -7.51 -6.85
N ILE A 90 -16.49 -6.60 -7.84
CA ILE A 90 -17.63 -5.81 -8.29
C ILE A 90 -18.75 -6.74 -8.77
N ALA A 91 -18.44 -7.72 -9.63
CA ALA A 91 -19.43 -8.68 -10.14
C ALA A 91 -20.02 -9.57 -9.03
N GLN A 92 -19.27 -9.84 -7.97
CA GLN A 92 -19.75 -10.58 -6.80
C GLN A 92 -20.61 -9.74 -5.85
N GLY A 93 -20.78 -8.44 -6.13
CA GLY A 93 -21.61 -7.54 -5.33
C GLY A 93 -21.08 -7.33 -3.92
N VAL A 94 -19.79 -7.05 -3.78
CA VAL A 94 -19.23 -6.64 -2.48
C VAL A 94 -19.72 -5.26 -2.09
N ASP A 95 -19.85 -4.99 -0.80
CA ASP A 95 -20.33 -3.72 -0.26
C ASP A 95 -19.29 -2.59 -0.28
N ALA A 96 -18.02 -2.97 -0.15
CA ALA A 96 -16.86 -2.07 -0.20
C ALA A 96 -15.62 -2.84 -0.68
N ILE A 97 -14.61 -2.11 -1.15
CA ILE A 97 -13.34 -2.68 -1.59
C ILE A 97 -12.18 -1.99 -0.86
N PHE A 98 -11.30 -2.80 -0.26
CA PHE A 98 -9.98 -2.39 0.17
C PHE A 98 -8.97 -2.80 -0.91
N LEU A 99 -8.19 -1.85 -1.40
CA LEU A 99 -7.23 -2.06 -2.47
C LEU A 99 -5.84 -1.61 -2.02
N SER A 100 -4.86 -2.50 -2.08
CA SER A 100 -3.43 -2.16 -2.01
C SER A 100 -2.88 -2.18 -3.43
N PRO A 101 -2.80 -1.03 -4.15
CA PRO A 101 -2.46 -1.03 -5.57
C PRO A 101 -1.04 -1.52 -5.84
N ARG A 102 -0.86 -2.37 -6.87
CA ARG A 102 0.47 -2.81 -7.28
C ARG A 102 1.31 -1.64 -7.80
N GLU A 103 0.70 -0.78 -8.59
CA GLU A 103 1.31 0.38 -9.24
C GLU A 103 0.30 1.53 -9.31
N GLU A 104 0.79 2.77 -9.32
CA GLU A 104 -0.06 3.96 -9.24
C GLU A 104 -0.99 4.14 -10.44
N LYS A 105 -0.45 4.11 -11.67
CA LYS A 105 -1.21 4.38 -12.92
C LYS A 105 -2.01 3.18 -13.41
N PRO A 106 -1.45 1.96 -13.48
CA PRO A 106 -2.17 0.79 -13.96
C PRO A 106 -3.43 0.43 -13.19
N LEU A 107 -3.54 0.85 -11.92
CA LEU A 107 -4.72 0.57 -11.07
C LEU A 107 -5.82 1.63 -11.14
N ILE A 108 -5.63 2.74 -11.84
CA ILE A 108 -6.68 3.75 -12.05
C ILE A 108 -7.97 3.13 -12.63
N PRO A 109 -7.94 2.23 -13.65
CA PRO A 109 -9.15 1.59 -14.15
C PRO A 109 -9.94 0.83 -13.08
N ALA A 110 -9.27 0.18 -12.12
CA ALA A 110 -9.92 -0.53 -11.03
C ALA A 110 -10.66 0.44 -10.07
N VAL A 111 -10.04 1.57 -9.72
CA VAL A 111 -10.64 2.62 -8.90
C VAL A 111 -11.89 3.17 -9.58
N MET A 112 -11.78 3.52 -10.87
CA MET A 112 -12.90 4.07 -11.64
C MET A 112 -14.02 3.06 -11.88
N ALA A 113 -13.69 1.77 -12.03
CA ALA A 113 -14.68 0.70 -12.15
C ALA A 113 -15.50 0.54 -10.85
N ALA A 114 -14.85 0.56 -9.67
CA ALA A 114 -15.53 0.51 -8.39
C ALA A 114 -16.47 1.72 -8.20
N LYS A 115 -15.99 2.94 -8.47
CA LYS A 115 -16.79 4.17 -8.43
C LYS A 115 -17.99 4.08 -9.36
N LYS A 116 -17.80 3.68 -10.61
CA LYS A 116 -18.89 3.51 -11.60
C LYS A 116 -19.92 2.45 -11.18
N ALA A 117 -19.49 1.40 -10.50
CA ALA A 117 -20.36 0.35 -9.97
C ALA A 117 -21.10 0.78 -8.69
N GLY A 118 -20.83 1.96 -8.15
CA GLY A 118 -21.43 2.43 -6.91
C GLY A 118 -20.87 1.75 -5.65
N ILE A 119 -19.65 1.23 -5.70
CA ILE A 119 -18.98 0.54 -4.59
C ILE A 119 -17.87 1.44 -4.04
N PRO A 120 -17.93 1.85 -2.75
CA PRO A 120 -16.87 2.65 -2.15
C PRO A 120 -15.57 1.85 -2.06
N LEU A 121 -14.46 2.50 -2.43
CA LEU A 121 -13.12 1.93 -2.42
C LEU A 121 -12.24 2.71 -1.45
N PHE A 122 -11.47 1.97 -0.66
CA PHE A 122 -10.47 2.47 0.29
C PHE A 122 -9.09 1.99 -0.17
N LEU A 123 -8.16 2.91 -0.36
CA LEU A 123 -6.77 2.54 -0.61
C LEU A 123 -6.07 2.26 0.72
N ILE A 124 -5.33 1.17 0.78
CA ILE A 124 -4.51 0.82 1.94
C ILE A 124 -3.06 0.57 1.49
N ASP A 125 -2.10 1.01 2.31
CA ASP A 125 -0.68 0.87 2.06
C ASP A 125 -0.22 1.69 0.84
N ARG A 126 -0.57 1.32 -0.37
CA ARG A 126 -0.15 1.98 -1.61
C ARG A 126 -1.20 2.93 -2.16
N GLY A 127 -0.76 4.05 -2.73
CA GLY A 127 -1.59 5.01 -3.43
C GLY A 127 -1.73 4.73 -4.93
N VAL A 128 -2.55 5.54 -5.57
CA VAL A 128 -2.64 5.67 -7.03
C VAL A 128 -2.21 7.08 -7.43
N ASP A 129 -1.94 7.32 -8.73
CA ASP A 129 -1.54 8.65 -9.22
C ASP A 129 -2.60 9.70 -8.87
N PRO A 130 -2.27 10.68 -7.99
CA PRO A 130 -3.23 11.67 -7.48
C PRO A 130 -3.67 12.69 -8.54
N SER A 131 -2.98 12.74 -9.69
CA SER A 131 -3.40 13.55 -10.83
C SER A 131 -4.56 12.89 -11.62
N LEU A 132 -4.73 11.56 -11.49
CA LEU A 132 -5.71 10.76 -12.22
C LEU A 132 -6.88 10.28 -11.35
N ALA A 133 -6.67 10.09 -10.04
CA ALA A 133 -7.75 9.76 -9.09
C ALA A 133 -7.45 10.38 -7.72
N LYS A 134 -8.48 10.92 -7.06
CA LYS A 134 -8.36 11.72 -5.84
C LYS A 134 -9.17 11.12 -4.70
N ALA A 135 -8.57 11.09 -3.50
CA ALA A 135 -9.26 10.78 -2.25
C ALA A 135 -10.40 11.77 -1.99
N GLY A 136 -11.52 11.28 -1.50
CA GLY A 136 -12.73 12.08 -1.28
C GLY A 136 -13.53 12.38 -2.54
N VAL A 137 -13.05 11.97 -3.73
CA VAL A 137 -13.70 12.20 -5.03
C VAL A 137 -13.88 10.88 -5.79
N ASP A 138 -12.81 10.11 -5.96
CA ASP A 138 -12.80 8.88 -6.75
C ASP A 138 -12.71 7.62 -5.89
N TYR A 139 -12.13 7.76 -4.72
CA TYR A 139 -12.08 6.76 -3.65
C TYR A 139 -12.21 7.46 -2.29
N VAL A 140 -12.57 6.71 -1.24
CA VAL A 140 -12.94 7.30 0.06
C VAL A 140 -11.74 7.95 0.74
N THR A 141 -10.68 7.18 0.94
CA THR A 141 -9.47 7.62 1.66
C THR A 141 -8.28 6.75 1.28
N PHE A 142 -7.09 7.27 1.53
CA PHE A 142 -5.85 6.51 1.59
C PHE A 142 -5.48 6.26 3.07
N ILE A 143 -5.14 5.03 3.43
CA ILE A 143 -4.69 4.63 4.76
C ILE A 143 -3.31 4.01 4.61
N GLY A 144 -2.27 4.67 5.11
CA GLY A 144 -0.90 4.21 4.91
C GLY A 144 0.11 5.04 5.68
N SER A 145 1.38 4.76 5.45
CA SER A 145 2.50 5.52 5.98
C SER A 145 2.78 6.78 5.14
N ASP A 146 3.54 7.70 5.70
CA ASP A 146 4.14 8.81 4.96
C ASP A 146 5.50 8.35 4.40
N PHE A 147 5.48 7.81 3.19
CA PHE A 147 6.68 7.22 2.57
C PHE A 147 7.76 8.25 2.27
N ILE A 148 7.39 9.52 2.02
CA ILE A 148 8.37 10.60 1.89
C ILE A 148 9.09 10.82 3.22
N LEU A 149 8.33 10.81 4.33
CA LEU A 149 8.91 10.94 5.67
C LEU A 149 9.78 9.74 6.03
N GLU A 150 9.37 8.50 5.67
CA GLU A 150 10.19 7.30 5.89
C GLU A 150 11.56 7.42 5.19
N GLY A 151 11.57 7.76 3.90
CA GLY A 151 12.81 7.99 3.14
C GLY A 151 13.66 9.11 3.74
N LYS A 152 13.03 10.20 4.14
CA LYS A 152 13.69 11.32 4.82
C LYS A 152 14.34 10.89 6.14
N MET A 153 13.65 10.14 7.00
CA MET A 153 14.17 9.64 8.27
C MET A 153 15.40 8.74 8.06
N ALA A 154 15.36 7.85 7.06
CA ALA A 154 16.49 7.01 6.68
C ALA A 154 17.71 7.85 6.24
N GLY A 155 17.47 8.87 5.39
CA GLY A 155 18.50 9.80 4.93
C GLY A 155 19.11 10.63 6.06
N GLU A 156 18.28 11.21 6.92
CA GLU A 156 18.75 12.02 8.07
C GLU A 156 19.57 11.20 9.07
N TRP A 157 19.19 9.94 9.31
CA TRP A 157 19.99 9.05 10.11
C TRP A 157 21.33 8.76 9.45
N LEU A 158 21.32 8.45 8.13
CA LEU A 158 22.53 8.16 7.38
C LEU A 158 23.54 9.32 7.40
N VAL A 159 23.06 10.57 7.24
CA VAL A 159 23.91 11.77 7.34
C VAL A 159 24.62 11.82 8.67
N LYS A 160 23.94 11.55 9.78
CA LYS A 160 24.52 11.54 11.12
C LYS A 160 25.52 10.39 11.29
N ALA A 161 25.16 9.18 10.84
CA ALA A 161 25.98 7.98 10.97
C ALA A 161 27.29 8.05 10.18
N THR A 162 27.30 8.76 9.04
CA THR A 162 28.47 8.87 8.14
C THR A 162 29.22 10.19 8.28
N GLY A 163 28.74 11.12 9.09
CA GLY A 163 29.28 12.48 9.15
C GLY A 163 29.13 13.24 7.83
N GLY A 164 28.11 12.91 7.02
CA GLY A 164 27.81 13.57 5.75
C GLY A 164 28.71 13.17 4.59
N LYS A 165 29.36 11.99 4.65
CA LYS A 165 30.23 11.46 3.57
C LYS A 165 29.88 10.02 3.26
N ALA A 166 29.44 9.71 2.04
CA ALA A 166 29.06 8.37 1.64
C ALA A 166 29.07 8.19 0.12
N ILE A 167 29.39 6.97 -0.32
CA ILE A 167 29.13 6.47 -1.68
C ILE A 167 28.03 5.45 -1.54
N ILE A 168 26.82 5.79 -2.06
CA ILE A 168 25.57 5.11 -1.76
C ILE A 168 25.12 4.32 -2.98
N LEU A 169 24.75 3.05 -2.74
CA LEU A 169 23.96 2.22 -3.64
C LEU A 169 22.52 2.22 -3.13
N GLU A 170 21.56 2.45 -4.00
CA GLU A 170 20.16 2.43 -3.68
C GLU A 170 19.48 1.22 -4.31
N ILE A 171 18.78 0.43 -3.49
CA ILE A 171 17.96 -0.70 -3.94
C ILE A 171 16.50 -0.32 -3.80
N GLU A 172 15.90 0.07 -4.92
CA GLU A 172 14.53 0.57 -4.98
C GLU A 172 13.50 -0.55 -4.84
N GLY A 173 12.31 -0.19 -4.38
CA GLY A 173 11.15 -1.07 -4.38
C GLY A 173 10.59 -1.33 -5.78
N SER A 174 9.36 -1.86 -5.83
CA SER A 174 8.69 -2.18 -7.08
C SER A 174 8.45 -0.93 -7.91
N THR A 175 8.96 -0.92 -9.13
CA THR A 175 8.84 0.19 -10.07
C THR A 175 7.36 0.60 -10.26
N GLY A 176 7.09 1.90 -10.17
CA GLY A 176 5.75 2.47 -10.35
C GLY A 176 4.83 2.36 -9.14
N SER A 177 5.28 1.80 -8.02
CA SER A 177 4.54 1.83 -6.75
C SER A 177 4.79 3.12 -5.98
N SER A 178 3.76 3.65 -5.29
CA SER A 178 3.89 4.87 -4.50
C SER A 178 5.00 4.79 -3.43
N PRO A 179 5.14 3.69 -2.62
CA PRO A 179 6.21 3.65 -1.64
C PRO A 179 7.61 3.67 -2.25
N ALA A 180 7.83 3.07 -3.44
CA ALA A 180 9.13 3.16 -4.10
C ALA A 180 9.45 4.60 -4.55
N ASN A 181 8.48 5.27 -5.19
CA ASN A 181 8.63 6.63 -5.68
C ASN A 181 8.85 7.64 -4.53
N ASP A 182 8.06 7.51 -3.48
CA ASP A 182 8.05 8.47 -2.36
C ASP A 182 9.24 8.27 -1.42
N ARG A 183 9.62 7.01 -1.10
CA ARG A 183 10.84 6.70 -0.31
C ARG A 183 12.09 7.24 -1.00
N LYS A 184 12.17 7.04 -2.33
CA LYS A 184 13.23 7.65 -3.14
C LYS A 184 13.23 9.16 -3.04
N THR A 185 12.08 9.80 -3.25
CA THR A 185 11.96 11.27 -3.17
C THR A 185 12.42 11.80 -1.81
N GLY A 186 11.99 11.15 -0.72
CA GLY A 186 12.36 11.54 0.63
C GLY A 186 13.86 11.40 0.92
N PHE A 187 14.43 10.25 0.58
CA PHE A 187 15.85 9.95 0.80
C PHE A 187 16.76 10.84 -0.07
N ASP A 188 16.54 10.86 -1.38
CA ASP A 188 17.34 11.64 -2.34
C ASP A 188 17.31 13.13 -2.00
N GLY A 189 16.13 13.63 -1.54
CA GLY A 189 15.99 15.02 -1.12
C GLY A 189 16.87 15.41 0.07
N VAL A 190 17.14 14.46 0.99
CA VAL A 190 18.10 14.67 2.09
C VAL A 190 19.54 14.60 1.56
N ILE A 191 19.86 13.53 0.81
CA ILE A 191 21.24 13.29 0.32
C ILE A 191 21.72 14.45 -0.57
N ALA A 192 20.83 15.02 -1.40
CA ALA A 192 21.15 16.14 -2.28
C ALA A 192 21.65 17.40 -1.54
N GLN A 193 21.38 17.53 -0.24
CA GLN A 193 21.85 18.65 0.58
C GLN A 193 23.29 18.46 1.11
N HIS A 194 23.89 17.27 0.89
CA HIS A 194 25.21 16.89 1.37
C HIS A 194 26.16 16.56 0.21
N PRO A 195 27.01 17.50 -0.24
CA PRO A 195 27.78 17.37 -1.47
C PRO A 195 28.81 16.22 -1.45
N ASP A 196 29.23 15.76 -0.26
CA ASP A 196 30.11 14.61 -0.09
C ASP A 196 29.37 13.27 0.02
N MET A 197 28.05 13.26 -0.08
CA MET A 197 27.21 12.06 -0.19
C MET A 197 26.74 11.91 -1.63
N LYS A 198 26.92 10.73 -2.22
CA LYS A 198 26.57 10.49 -3.63
C LYS A 198 25.87 9.17 -3.81
N ILE A 199 24.67 9.19 -4.37
CA ILE A 199 24.01 8.00 -4.89
C ILE A 199 24.64 7.74 -6.26
N VAL A 200 25.48 6.70 -6.35
CA VAL A 200 26.24 6.38 -7.58
C VAL A 200 25.48 5.40 -8.47
N ALA A 201 24.57 4.63 -7.91
CA ALA A 201 23.68 3.74 -8.65
C ALA A 201 22.40 3.50 -7.90
N SER A 202 21.30 3.34 -8.65
CA SER A 202 19.98 3.03 -8.13
C SER A 202 19.32 2.00 -9.05
N GLN A 203 18.84 0.89 -8.48
CA GLN A 203 18.21 -0.19 -9.25
C GLN A 203 17.15 -0.90 -8.40
N THR A 204 16.05 -1.35 -9.05
CA THR A 204 14.98 -2.06 -8.35
C THR A 204 15.39 -3.45 -7.89
N GLY A 205 14.96 -3.82 -6.67
CA GLY A 205 14.94 -5.17 -6.13
C GLY A 205 13.52 -5.63 -5.79
N ASN A 206 12.48 -4.89 -6.28
CA ASN A 206 11.06 -5.26 -6.27
C ASN A 206 10.49 -5.61 -4.87
N PHE A 207 11.06 -5.05 -3.79
CA PHE A 207 10.71 -5.41 -2.41
C PHE A 207 10.90 -6.91 -2.09
N ASN A 208 11.77 -7.61 -2.82
CA ASN A 208 12.00 -9.04 -2.70
C ASN A 208 13.43 -9.34 -2.26
N ARG A 209 13.59 -10.28 -1.31
CA ARG A 209 14.90 -10.64 -0.73
C ARG A 209 15.90 -11.15 -1.77
N ASP A 210 15.46 -12.08 -2.63
CA ASP A 210 16.35 -12.68 -3.64
C ASP A 210 16.71 -11.70 -4.75
N GLU A 211 15.75 -10.87 -5.19
CA GLU A 211 16.02 -9.82 -6.17
C GLU A 211 16.91 -8.74 -5.57
N GLY A 212 16.66 -8.32 -4.33
CA GLY A 212 17.52 -7.40 -3.59
C GLY A 212 18.94 -7.91 -3.46
N ARG A 213 19.15 -9.21 -3.17
CA ARG A 213 20.47 -9.84 -3.15
C ARG A 213 21.16 -9.75 -4.51
N LYS A 214 20.48 -10.16 -5.59
CA LYS A 214 21.03 -10.12 -6.96
C LYS A 214 21.40 -8.69 -7.39
N THR A 215 20.53 -7.74 -7.07
CA THR A 215 20.75 -6.32 -7.34
C THR A 215 21.97 -5.81 -6.55
N ALA A 216 22.08 -6.14 -5.25
CA ALA A 216 23.22 -5.77 -4.44
C ALA A 216 24.53 -6.37 -4.98
N GLU A 217 24.53 -7.65 -5.37
CA GLU A 217 25.71 -8.30 -5.99
C GLU A 217 26.17 -7.56 -7.24
N ALA A 218 25.24 -7.23 -8.15
CA ALA A 218 25.56 -6.51 -9.38
C ALA A 218 26.09 -5.09 -9.12
N LEU A 219 25.44 -4.36 -8.21
CA LEU A 219 25.83 -3.00 -7.85
C LEU A 219 27.17 -2.95 -7.13
N LEU A 220 27.46 -3.88 -6.21
CA LEU A 220 28.74 -3.97 -5.51
C LEU A 220 29.90 -4.33 -6.44
N GLN A 221 29.63 -5.15 -7.45
CA GLN A 221 30.63 -5.47 -8.48
C GLN A 221 30.94 -4.26 -9.36
N ALA A 222 29.92 -3.47 -9.72
CA ALA A 222 30.08 -2.28 -10.55
C ALA A 222 30.68 -1.09 -9.78
N HIS A 223 30.45 -1.02 -8.47
CA HIS A 223 30.83 0.08 -7.58
C HIS A 223 31.53 -0.46 -6.32
N PRO A 224 32.74 -1.03 -6.43
CA PRO A 224 33.46 -1.60 -5.28
C PRO A 224 33.83 -0.56 -4.23
N GLU A 225 33.82 0.73 -4.58
CA GLU A 225 34.06 1.89 -3.72
C GLU A 225 32.87 2.22 -2.80
N ALA A 226 31.71 1.61 -3.00
CA ALA A 226 30.52 1.89 -2.23
C ALA A 226 30.73 1.63 -0.72
N THR A 227 30.22 2.54 0.09
CA THR A 227 30.31 2.49 1.56
C THR A 227 28.97 2.30 2.23
N VAL A 228 27.86 2.48 1.48
CA VAL A 228 26.50 2.43 1.99
C VAL A 228 25.59 1.72 1.00
N ILE A 229 24.62 0.94 1.53
CA ILE A 229 23.43 0.51 0.81
C ILE A 229 22.20 1.09 1.52
N TYR A 230 21.38 1.84 0.78
CA TYR A 230 20.01 2.17 1.15
C TYR A 230 19.08 1.21 0.43
N ALA A 231 18.30 0.44 1.17
CA ALA A 231 17.28 -0.45 0.62
C ALA A 231 15.89 0.04 1.01
N HIS A 232 14.97 0.11 0.04
CA HIS A 232 13.62 0.60 0.29
C HIS A 232 12.78 -0.31 1.19
N ASN A 233 13.28 -1.52 1.53
CA ASN A 233 12.70 -2.36 2.58
C ASN A 233 13.71 -3.32 3.19
N ASP A 234 13.32 -3.91 4.34
CA ASP A 234 14.16 -4.84 5.11
C ASP A 234 14.45 -6.13 4.36
N GLU A 235 13.53 -6.67 3.59
CA GLU A 235 13.74 -7.87 2.79
C GLU A 235 14.91 -7.69 1.80
N MET A 236 14.95 -6.58 1.08
CA MET A 236 16.07 -6.28 0.18
C MET A 236 17.36 -5.99 0.95
N ALA A 237 17.28 -5.36 2.14
CA ALA A 237 18.43 -5.14 3.01
C ALA A 237 19.04 -6.46 3.50
N ILE A 238 18.22 -7.43 3.90
CA ILE A 238 18.68 -8.77 4.29
C ILE A 238 19.29 -9.49 3.09
N GLY A 239 18.72 -9.35 1.90
CA GLY A 239 19.35 -9.82 0.66
C GLY A 239 20.71 -9.19 0.41
N ALA A 240 20.83 -7.88 0.61
CA ALA A 240 22.09 -7.13 0.46
C ALA A 240 23.15 -7.54 1.49
N ILE A 241 22.77 -7.86 2.74
CA ILE A 241 23.69 -8.43 3.74
C ILE A 241 24.36 -9.69 3.18
N SER A 242 23.59 -10.60 2.60
CA SER A 242 24.14 -11.83 2.02
C SER A 242 25.07 -11.56 0.83
N ALA A 243 24.78 -10.57 0.00
CA ALA A 243 25.64 -10.14 -1.11
C ALA A 243 26.96 -9.54 -0.63
N ILE A 244 26.93 -8.71 0.42
CA ILE A 244 28.11 -8.11 1.04
C ILE A 244 29.04 -9.19 1.63
N GLU A 245 28.47 -10.17 2.34
CA GLU A 245 29.21 -11.30 2.91
C GLU A 245 29.85 -12.17 1.81
N ALA A 246 29.10 -12.44 0.73
CA ALA A 246 29.61 -13.19 -0.44
C ALA A 246 30.76 -12.45 -1.15
N ALA A 247 30.77 -11.11 -1.13
CA ALA A 247 31.87 -10.29 -1.64
C ALA A 247 33.07 -10.21 -0.69
N GLY A 248 33.04 -10.94 0.44
CA GLY A 248 34.14 -10.95 1.44
C GLY A 248 34.19 -9.69 2.30
N LYS A 249 33.17 -8.84 2.24
CA LYS A 249 33.04 -7.61 3.05
C LYS A 249 32.17 -7.87 4.29
N LYS A 250 32.27 -6.98 5.25
CA LYS A 250 31.50 -7.07 6.51
C LYS A 250 30.34 -6.09 6.50
N PRO A 251 29.07 -6.57 6.46
CA PRO A 251 27.89 -5.69 6.57
C PRO A 251 27.92 -4.97 7.93
N GLY A 252 27.47 -3.73 7.94
CA GLY A 252 27.49 -2.85 9.10
C GLY A 252 28.87 -2.26 9.48
N LYS A 253 29.96 -2.72 8.83
CA LYS A 253 31.34 -2.22 9.05
C LYS A 253 31.97 -1.69 7.79
N ASP A 254 32.16 -2.53 6.77
CA ASP A 254 32.72 -2.13 5.49
C ASP A 254 31.69 -1.44 4.61
N ILE A 255 30.43 -1.85 4.74
CA ILE A 255 29.27 -1.27 4.07
C ILE A 255 28.16 -1.11 5.10
N LEU A 256 27.77 0.13 5.36
CA LEU A 256 26.63 0.46 6.22
C LEU A 256 25.32 0.24 5.47
N ILE A 257 24.30 -0.24 6.18
CA ILE A 257 22.98 -0.49 5.58
C ILE A 257 21.92 0.26 6.37
N VAL A 258 21.02 0.93 5.66
CA VAL A 258 19.79 1.52 6.21
C VAL A 258 18.61 1.08 5.36
N SER A 259 17.48 0.79 6.00
CA SER A 259 16.29 0.28 5.32
C SER A 259 14.98 0.80 5.92
N ILE A 260 13.87 0.25 5.46
CA ILE A 260 12.52 0.56 5.91
C ILE A 260 11.75 -0.77 6.06
N ASP A 261 10.80 -0.83 6.93
CA ASP A 261 9.72 -1.73 7.30
C ASP A 261 9.69 -2.03 8.80
N GLY A 262 10.85 -2.20 9.48
CA GLY A 262 10.89 -2.60 10.89
C GLY A 262 10.50 -4.06 11.10
N GLU A 263 10.82 -4.93 10.14
CA GLU A 263 10.60 -6.38 10.23
C GLU A 263 11.49 -7.02 11.29
N LYS A 264 11.07 -8.18 11.76
CA LYS A 264 11.82 -8.93 12.78
C LYS A 264 13.25 -9.25 12.35
N ASP A 265 13.44 -9.71 11.12
CA ASP A 265 14.78 -10.01 10.57
C ASP A 265 15.63 -8.75 10.44
N GLY A 266 15.01 -7.60 10.09
CA GLY A 266 15.66 -6.29 10.04
C GLY A 266 16.14 -5.85 11.42
N LEU A 267 15.28 -5.91 12.43
CA LEU A 267 15.66 -5.60 13.81
C LEU A 267 16.75 -6.55 14.34
N GLN A 268 16.68 -7.83 13.99
CA GLN A 268 17.73 -8.80 14.36
C GLN A 268 19.07 -8.45 13.69
N ALA A 269 19.05 -8.04 12.42
CA ALA A 269 20.26 -7.62 11.71
C ALA A 269 20.90 -6.36 12.34
N ILE A 270 20.10 -5.44 12.90
CA ILE A 270 20.58 -4.30 13.68
C ILE A 270 21.25 -4.79 14.98
N ILE A 271 20.60 -5.68 15.72
CA ILE A 271 21.13 -6.25 16.98
C ILE A 271 22.45 -6.98 16.72
N ASP A 272 22.57 -7.70 15.61
CA ASP A 272 23.77 -8.42 15.21
C ASP A 272 24.87 -7.48 14.67
N GLY A 273 24.61 -6.18 14.53
CA GLY A 273 25.53 -5.17 14.00
C GLY A 273 25.79 -5.30 12.49
N LYS A 274 24.91 -5.95 11.75
CA LYS A 274 24.96 -6.11 10.29
C LYS A 274 24.20 -5.03 9.54
N MET A 275 23.24 -4.37 10.18
CA MET A 275 22.46 -3.25 9.67
C MET A 275 22.48 -2.11 10.67
N GLY A 276 22.43 -0.86 10.21
CA GLY A 276 22.51 0.32 11.05
C GLY A 276 21.18 0.78 11.59
N ALA A 277 20.14 0.84 10.74
CA ALA A 277 18.81 1.29 11.12
C ALA A 277 17.75 0.82 10.14
N THR A 278 16.49 0.82 10.62
CA THR A 278 15.28 0.68 9.80
C THR A 278 14.19 1.64 10.29
N VAL A 279 13.42 2.19 9.37
CA VAL A 279 12.21 2.97 9.66
C VAL A 279 11.00 2.04 9.62
N GLU A 280 10.11 2.10 10.61
CA GLU A 280 8.89 1.28 10.57
C GLU A 280 8.00 1.68 9.40
N CYS A 281 7.40 0.69 8.73
CA CYS A 281 6.21 0.79 7.91
C CYS A 281 5.23 -0.26 8.41
N ASN A 282 4.25 0.14 9.22
CA ASN A 282 3.41 -0.80 9.94
C ASN A 282 2.36 -1.46 9.02
N PRO A 283 2.36 -2.81 8.86
CA PRO A 283 1.43 -3.50 7.95
C PRO A 283 0.03 -3.74 8.53
N ARG A 284 -0.22 -3.44 9.80
CA ARG A 284 -1.44 -3.84 10.52
C ARG A 284 -2.60 -2.88 10.26
N PHE A 285 -3.08 -2.82 9.00
CA PHE A 285 -4.12 -1.89 8.56
C PHE A 285 -5.55 -2.31 8.92
N GLY A 286 -5.81 -3.59 9.23
CA GLY A 286 -7.16 -4.11 9.47
C GLY A 286 -8.02 -3.20 10.37
N PRO A 287 -7.62 -2.91 11.62
CA PRO A 287 -8.42 -2.10 12.52
C PRO A 287 -8.77 -0.72 11.94
N ALA A 288 -7.80 0.00 11.36
CA ALA A 288 -8.03 1.33 10.81
C ALA A 288 -8.90 1.32 9.54
N ALA A 289 -8.69 0.35 8.66
CA ALA A 289 -9.42 0.22 7.40
C ALA A 289 -10.91 -0.11 7.65
N PHE A 290 -11.18 -1.06 8.54
CA PHE A 290 -12.56 -1.45 8.86
C PHE A 290 -13.27 -0.38 9.70
N ASP A 291 -12.58 0.29 10.64
CA ASP A 291 -13.15 1.44 11.35
C ASP A 291 -13.54 2.58 10.40
N ALA A 292 -12.68 2.90 9.42
CA ALA A 292 -12.99 3.89 8.38
C ALA A 292 -14.23 3.50 7.59
N ALA A 293 -14.39 2.23 7.20
CA ALA A 293 -15.58 1.76 6.50
C ALA A 293 -16.84 1.84 7.36
N ILE A 294 -16.75 1.47 8.65
CA ILE A 294 -17.87 1.60 9.62
C ILE A 294 -18.28 3.06 9.77
N LYS A 295 -17.36 3.96 9.99
CA LYS A 295 -17.63 5.41 10.11
C LYS A 295 -18.25 5.95 8.83
N TYR A 296 -17.69 5.58 7.67
CA TYR A 296 -18.23 5.97 6.38
C TYR A 296 -19.67 5.50 6.18
N SER A 297 -20.00 4.26 6.60
CA SER A 297 -21.38 3.74 6.51
C SER A 297 -22.39 4.51 7.37
N LYS A 298 -21.91 5.16 8.44
CA LYS A 298 -22.74 6.04 9.30
C LYS A 298 -22.86 7.46 8.77
N GLY A 299 -22.26 7.77 7.62
CA GLY A 299 -22.24 9.12 7.05
C GLY A 299 -21.22 10.05 7.71
N GLU A 300 -20.30 9.53 8.51
CA GLU A 300 -19.22 10.31 9.08
C GLU A 300 -18.22 10.74 8.00
N LYS A 301 -17.68 11.94 8.13
CA LYS A 301 -16.67 12.44 7.20
C LYS A 301 -15.33 11.73 7.46
N ILE A 302 -14.80 11.06 6.45
CA ILE A 302 -13.50 10.41 6.49
C ILE A 302 -12.45 11.38 5.92
N PRO A 303 -11.30 11.57 6.59
CA PRO A 303 -10.19 12.37 6.04
C PRO A 303 -9.70 11.77 4.71
N PRO A 304 -9.26 12.58 3.74
CA PRO A 304 -8.69 12.07 2.49
C PRO A 304 -7.47 11.16 2.68
N VAL A 305 -6.72 11.39 3.75
CA VAL A 305 -5.53 10.62 4.14
C VAL A 305 -5.59 10.30 5.63
N MET A 306 -5.33 9.07 5.99
CA MET A 306 -5.17 8.56 7.34
C MET A 306 -3.76 7.98 7.48
N THR A 307 -2.84 8.79 8.03
CA THR A 307 -1.43 8.43 8.10
C THR A 307 -1.13 7.62 9.36
N ASN A 308 -0.45 6.49 9.21
CA ASN A 308 0.15 5.76 10.33
C ASN A 308 1.28 6.57 10.95
N LYS A 309 1.50 6.38 12.25
CA LYS A 309 2.70 6.88 12.91
C LYS A 309 3.73 5.77 12.94
N ASP A 310 4.77 5.92 12.13
CA ASP A 310 5.87 4.97 12.06
C ASP A 310 6.97 5.33 13.05
N ASN A 311 7.64 4.30 13.61
CA ASN A 311 8.75 4.44 14.53
C ASN A 311 10.08 4.39 13.75
N PHE A 312 11.16 4.69 14.47
CA PHE A 312 12.51 4.56 13.95
C PHE A 312 13.29 3.59 14.86
N TYR A 313 14.04 2.68 14.25
CA TYR A 313 14.79 1.66 14.96
C TYR A 313 16.28 1.69 14.58
N ASP A 314 17.13 1.73 15.58
CA ASP A 314 18.58 1.54 15.49
C ASP A 314 19.07 0.71 16.67
N ILE A 315 20.37 0.61 16.88
CA ILE A 315 20.97 -0.20 17.93
C ILE A 315 20.51 0.21 19.35
N SER A 316 20.04 1.44 19.52
CA SER A 316 19.60 1.93 20.83
C SER A 316 18.25 1.34 21.30
N ASN A 317 17.41 0.90 20.37
CA ASN A 317 16.04 0.46 20.67
C ASN A 317 15.59 -0.83 19.99
N ALA A 318 16.34 -1.38 19.02
CA ALA A 318 15.94 -2.57 18.25
C ALA A 318 15.66 -3.78 19.17
N ALA A 319 16.51 -4.03 20.16
CA ALA A 319 16.36 -5.16 21.08
C ALA A 319 15.08 -5.07 21.94
N ALA A 320 14.63 -3.87 22.28
CA ALA A 320 13.39 -3.67 23.04
C ALA A 320 12.15 -3.78 22.14
N SER A 321 12.30 -3.54 20.83
CA SER A 321 11.19 -3.45 19.86
C SER A 321 10.92 -4.77 19.13
N ILE A 322 11.90 -5.67 19.02
CA ILE A 322 11.83 -6.90 18.21
C ILE A 322 10.68 -7.85 18.61
N ALA A 323 10.28 -7.87 19.86
CA ALA A 323 9.18 -8.72 20.31
C ALA A 323 7.80 -8.30 19.74
N GLY A 324 7.63 -7.04 19.35
CA GLY A 324 6.41 -6.50 18.75
C GLY A 324 6.42 -6.45 17.23
N SER A 325 7.53 -6.79 16.58
CA SER A 325 7.69 -6.83 15.13
C SER A 325 6.96 -8.03 14.49
N TYR A 326 6.98 -8.16 13.19
CA TYR A 326 6.26 -9.19 12.40
C TYR A 326 7.25 -9.98 11.53
#